data_1ed937e2b87272bc8b91e1bc58966d76
#
_entry.id   1ed937e2b87272bc8b91e1bc58966d76
#
_cell.length_a   1.000
_cell.length_b   1.000
_cell.length_c   1.000
_cell.angle_alpha   90.00
_cell.angle_beta   90.00
_cell.angle_gamma   90.00
#
_symmetry.space_group_name_H-M   'P 1'
#
loop_
_entity.id
_entity.type
_entity.pdbx_description
1 polymer ?
#
loop_
_entity_poly.entity_id
_entity_poly.type
_entity_poly.pdbx_seq_one_letter_code
_entity_poly.pdbx_strand_id
1 'polypeptide(L)'
;MILGAGGRVGMQIAAEFLRLGQDLVLLDILAQSLLEQKAGRLRNDAYLATGACASQVRVYGGVDALDQARITDILAAESPNLVINYAIPITWDATKRLPNYAQISAAGLGAFTPIQVVTPLIVGRAIADAGIDAHYMVGNLPDITVPVITGIAAAGGVKQPACGAGNVGLNQVAFRRQVAQELDVDFERVGVALVSHHVHWVAPREPGYSNEAPFLARVSLDGNDISSSLDDLRALMNRGVVQHYETAAEFSSTTGILASRVARALLDDSGAQHYLHAPAPNGLPGGYPLCISEGEVHLDLPDDWQPGSAVAAMEACHALDGVQSIDADGSVHFTDMAREILSEELSFTLPERMLPADIEALAREQIGALQRVFENQTT
;
A
#
# COMPACT_ATOMS: atom_id res chain seq x y z
N MET A 1 5.14 -15.33 -1.99
CA MET A 1 3.81 -15.61 -1.37
C MET A 1 2.97 -14.35 -1.39
N ILE A 2 1.66 -14.46 -1.65
CA ILE A 2 0.72 -13.32 -1.70
C ILE A 2 -0.46 -13.65 -0.78
N LEU A 3 -0.69 -12.80 0.24
CA LEU A 3 -1.87 -12.84 1.10
C LEU A 3 -2.91 -11.82 0.58
N GLY A 4 -4.20 -12.19 0.58
CA GLY A 4 -5.24 -11.44 -0.12
C GLY A 4 -5.19 -11.67 -1.65
N ALA A 5 -4.67 -12.85 -2.04
CA ALA A 5 -4.42 -13.19 -3.42
C ALA A 5 -5.68 -13.25 -4.30
N GLY A 6 -6.85 -13.54 -3.72
CA GLY A 6 -8.13 -13.56 -4.43
C GLY A 6 -8.71 -12.18 -4.74
N GLY A 7 -8.18 -11.12 -4.12
CA GLY A 7 -8.54 -9.73 -4.39
C GLY A 7 -8.03 -9.22 -5.73
N ARG A 8 -8.55 -8.06 -6.20
CA ARG A 8 -8.18 -7.49 -7.51
C ARG A 8 -6.68 -7.22 -7.64
N VAL A 9 -6.06 -6.58 -6.63
CA VAL A 9 -4.62 -6.27 -6.64
C VAL A 9 -3.78 -7.53 -6.53
N GLY A 10 -4.12 -8.44 -5.60
CA GLY A 10 -3.41 -9.72 -5.42
C GLY A 10 -3.41 -10.58 -6.69
N MET A 11 -4.55 -10.66 -7.39
CA MET A 11 -4.66 -11.36 -8.68
C MET A 11 -3.80 -10.71 -9.77
N GLN A 12 -3.71 -9.37 -9.81
CA GLN A 12 -2.86 -8.68 -10.78
C GLN A 12 -1.37 -8.92 -10.49
N ILE A 13 -0.95 -8.86 -9.22
CA ILE A 13 0.42 -9.20 -8.83
C ILE A 13 0.74 -10.64 -9.25
N ALA A 14 -0.16 -11.58 -8.96
CA ALA A 14 0.02 -12.98 -9.34
C ALA A 14 0.13 -13.15 -10.87
N ALA A 15 -0.67 -12.42 -11.65
CA ALA A 15 -0.61 -12.44 -13.11
C ALA A 15 0.77 -11.99 -13.63
N GLU A 16 1.30 -10.88 -13.10
CA GLU A 16 2.61 -10.36 -13.50
C GLU A 16 3.74 -11.36 -13.16
N PHE A 17 3.72 -11.95 -11.96
CA PHE A 17 4.72 -12.93 -11.57
C PHE A 17 4.67 -14.22 -12.41
N LEU A 18 3.46 -14.69 -12.77
CA LEU A 18 3.32 -15.87 -13.63
C LEU A 18 3.86 -15.63 -15.05
N ARG A 19 3.64 -14.42 -15.61
CA ARG A 19 4.22 -14.04 -16.92
C ARG A 19 5.75 -14.03 -16.90
N LEU A 20 6.33 -13.82 -15.72
CA LEU A 20 7.77 -13.82 -15.50
C LEU A 20 8.34 -15.19 -15.13
N GLY A 21 7.51 -16.22 -15.11
CA GLY A 21 7.93 -17.59 -14.79
C GLY A 21 8.24 -17.83 -13.30
N GLN A 22 7.71 -17.00 -12.39
CA GLN A 22 7.93 -17.14 -10.95
C GLN A 22 6.95 -18.12 -10.31
N ASP A 23 7.43 -18.92 -9.37
CA ASP A 23 6.59 -19.77 -8.53
C ASP A 23 5.78 -18.93 -7.54
N LEU A 24 4.53 -19.33 -7.29
CA LEU A 24 3.61 -18.61 -6.44
C LEU A 24 2.99 -19.47 -5.35
N VAL A 25 2.82 -18.84 -4.19
CA VAL A 25 1.96 -19.32 -3.11
C VAL A 25 0.88 -18.29 -2.87
N LEU A 26 -0.39 -18.67 -3.06
CA LEU A 26 -1.55 -17.78 -2.98
C LEU A 26 -2.38 -18.13 -1.75
N LEU A 27 -2.57 -17.17 -0.84
CA LEU A 27 -3.39 -17.30 0.36
C LEU A 27 -4.56 -16.33 0.32
N ASP A 28 -5.75 -16.81 0.66
CA ASP A 28 -6.95 -15.97 0.76
C ASP A 28 -8.00 -16.60 1.67
N ILE A 29 -8.90 -15.79 2.22
CA ILE A 29 -10.08 -16.25 2.96
C ILE A 29 -11.14 -16.91 2.06
N LEU A 30 -11.06 -16.70 0.75
CA LEU A 30 -11.94 -17.36 -0.22
C LEU A 30 -11.86 -18.88 -0.09
N ALA A 31 -12.98 -19.57 -0.36
CA ALA A 31 -12.99 -21.02 -0.40
C ALA A 31 -11.92 -21.58 -1.34
N GLN A 32 -11.30 -22.70 -0.95
CA GLN A 32 -10.22 -23.36 -1.70
C GLN A 32 -10.54 -23.50 -3.20
N SER A 33 -11.71 -24.03 -3.54
CA SER A 33 -12.14 -24.25 -4.92
C SER A 33 -12.25 -22.96 -5.74
N LEU A 34 -12.67 -21.86 -5.11
CA LEU A 34 -12.78 -20.56 -5.78
C LEU A 34 -11.40 -19.96 -6.05
N LEU A 35 -10.50 -20.05 -5.09
CA LEU A 35 -9.12 -19.56 -5.25
C LEU A 35 -8.36 -20.39 -6.30
N GLU A 36 -8.54 -21.72 -6.31
CA GLU A 36 -7.99 -22.61 -7.35
C GLU A 36 -8.53 -22.27 -8.75
N GLN A 37 -9.83 -21.98 -8.88
CA GLN A 37 -10.42 -21.54 -10.14
C GLN A 37 -9.77 -20.25 -10.65
N LYS A 38 -9.58 -19.27 -9.75
CA LYS A 38 -8.90 -18.01 -10.08
C LYS A 38 -7.44 -18.26 -10.51
N ALA A 39 -6.70 -19.06 -9.76
CA ALA A 39 -5.33 -19.45 -10.09
C ALA A 39 -5.24 -20.16 -11.44
N GLY A 40 -6.19 -21.07 -11.74
CA GLY A 40 -6.28 -21.74 -13.03
C GLY A 40 -6.46 -20.78 -14.21
N ARG A 41 -7.29 -19.74 -14.04
CA ARG A 41 -7.44 -18.68 -15.06
C ARG A 41 -6.14 -17.92 -15.28
N LEU A 42 -5.47 -17.51 -14.21
CA LEU A 42 -4.17 -16.82 -14.31
C LEU A 42 -3.11 -17.64 -15.07
N ARG A 43 -3.06 -18.95 -14.83
CA ARG A 43 -2.14 -19.85 -15.56
C ARG A 43 -2.47 -19.91 -17.05
N ASN A 44 -3.77 -19.95 -17.40
CA ASN A 44 -4.20 -19.91 -18.78
C ASN A 44 -3.81 -18.58 -19.44
N ASP A 45 -4.06 -17.45 -18.76
CA ASP A 45 -3.71 -16.12 -19.27
C ASP A 45 -2.19 -15.95 -19.43
N ALA A 46 -1.40 -16.46 -18.51
CA ALA A 46 0.06 -16.47 -18.62
C ALA A 46 0.52 -17.33 -19.81
N TYR A 47 -0.06 -18.53 -19.99
CA TYR A 47 0.23 -19.37 -21.13
C TYR A 47 -0.10 -18.70 -22.46
N LEU A 48 -1.27 -18.06 -22.56
CA LEU A 48 -1.67 -17.35 -23.77
C LEU A 48 -0.76 -16.15 -24.09
N ALA A 49 -0.27 -15.48 -23.04
CA ALA A 49 0.61 -14.30 -23.20
C ALA A 49 2.05 -14.67 -23.56
N THR A 50 2.57 -15.81 -23.09
CA THR A 50 4.01 -16.16 -23.17
C THR A 50 4.29 -17.44 -23.95
N GLY A 51 3.27 -18.23 -24.28
CA GLY A 51 3.40 -19.55 -24.88
C GLY A 51 3.85 -20.65 -23.91
N ALA A 52 4.11 -20.33 -22.63
CA ALA A 52 4.52 -21.26 -21.58
C ALA A 52 3.96 -20.85 -20.23
N CYS A 53 3.72 -21.81 -19.34
CA CYS A 53 3.46 -21.57 -17.92
C CYS A 53 4.09 -22.72 -17.12
N ALA A 54 5.40 -22.63 -16.89
CA ALA A 54 6.15 -23.62 -16.13
C ALA A 54 6.09 -23.40 -14.61
N SER A 55 5.61 -22.22 -14.18
CA SER A 55 5.53 -21.84 -12.76
C SER A 55 4.63 -22.76 -11.97
N GLN A 56 5.08 -23.12 -10.77
CA GLN A 56 4.24 -23.80 -9.79
C GLN A 56 3.35 -22.77 -9.09
N VAL A 57 2.06 -23.11 -8.92
CA VAL A 57 1.11 -22.30 -8.17
C VAL A 57 0.51 -23.16 -7.08
N ARG A 58 0.85 -22.87 -5.84
CA ARG A 58 0.26 -23.48 -4.65
C ARG A 58 -0.80 -22.55 -4.08
N VAL A 59 -1.92 -23.12 -3.66
CA VAL A 59 -3.11 -22.36 -3.30
C VAL A 59 -3.61 -22.81 -1.93
N TYR A 60 -3.81 -21.86 -1.04
CA TYR A 60 -4.35 -22.03 0.31
C TYR A 60 -5.58 -21.14 0.47
N GLY A 61 -6.76 -21.70 0.19
CA GLY A 61 -8.06 -21.05 0.42
C GLY A 61 -8.60 -21.31 1.82
N GLY A 62 -9.51 -20.44 2.28
CA GLY A 62 -10.06 -20.51 3.65
C GLY A 62 -9.04 -20.12 4.72
N VAL A 63 -7.98 -19.41 4.36
CA VAL A 63 -6.96 -18.93 5.32
C VAL A 63 -7.31 -17.50 5.71
N ASP A 64 -7.67 -17.33 6.99
CA ASP A 64 -7.86 -15.99 7.57
C ASP A 64 -6.51 -15.37 7.87
N ALA A 65 -6.28 -14.14 7.39
CA ALA A 65 -5.06 -13.39 7.66
C ALA A 65 -4.91 -12.96 9.14
N LEU A 66 -5.92 -13.20 9.97
CA LEU A 66 -5.87 -13.03 11.42
C LEU A 66 -5.46 -14.32 12.16
N ASP A 67 -5.33 -15.46 11.48
CA ASP A 67 -4.86 -16.73 12.05
C ASP A 67 -3.32 -16.85 11.94
N GLN A 68 -2.60 -16.25 12.90
CA GLN A 68 -1.14 -16.26 12.94
C GLN A 68 -0.56 -17.68 12.89
N ALA A 69 -1.11 -18.62 13.64
CA ALA A 69 -0.58 -19.98 13.72
C ALA A 69 -0.65 -20.67 12.34
N ARG A 70 -1.80 -20.55 11.67
CA ARG A 70 -2.00 -21.13 10.34
C ARG A 70 -1.06 -20.51 9.30
N ILE A 71 -0.83 -19.18 9.35
CA ILE A 71 0.09 -18.49 8.46
C ILE A 71 1.53 -18.94 8.73
N THR A 72 1.93 -19.05 10.00
CA THR A 72 3.27 -19.53 10.40
C THR A 72 3.55 -20.93 9.84
N ASP A 73 2.59 -21.86 9.98
CA ASP A 73 2.73 -23.22 9.44
C ASP A 73 2.93 -23.22 7.92
N ILE A 74 2.17 -22.41 7.19
CA ILE A 74 2.30 -22.32 5.73
C ILE A 74 3.63 -21.66 5.35
N LEU A 75 4.05 -20.61 6.03
CA LEU A 75 5.34 -19.94 5.80
C LEU A 75 6.51 -20.90 6.02
N ALA A 76 6.49 -21.67 7.11
CA ALA A 76 7.52 -22.65 7.41
C ALA A 76 7.58 -23.77 6.35
N ALA A 77 6.42 -24.22 5.85
CA ALA A 77 6.33 -25.27 4.82
C ALA A 77 6.80 -24.79 3.43
N GLU A 78 6.46 -23.54 3.06
CA GLU A 78 6.67 -22.99 1.73
C GLU A 78 7.99 -22.20 1.59
N SER A 79 8.53 -21.68 2.68
CA SER A 79 9.78 -20.90 2.77
C SER A 79 9.94 -19.89 1.62
N PRO A 80 8.98 -18.95 1.43
CA PRO A 80 9.03 -18.01 0.32
C PRO A 80 10.16 -16.98 0.50
N ASN A 81 10.79 -16.54 -0.60
CA ASN A 81 11.77 -15.44 -0.58
C ASN A 81 11.12 -14.05 -0.39
N LEU A 82 9.82 -13.93 -0.70
CA LEU A 82 9.08 -12.69 -0.57
C LEU A 82 7.65 -12.97 -0.10
N VAL A 83 7.20 -12.21 0.87
CA VAL A 83 5.82 -12.18 1.35
C VAL A 83 5.20 -10.82 1.04
N ILE A 84 4.06 -10.79 0.35
CA ILE A 84 3.30 -9.59 0.02
C ILE A 84 1.95 -9.67 0.71
N ASN A 85 1.62 -8.72 1.58
CA ASN A 85 0.32 -8.65 2.24
C ASN A 85 -0.57 -7.58 1.63
N TYR A 86 -1.70 -8.02 1.06
CA TYR A 86 -2.85 -7.20 0.66
C TYR A 86 -4.15 -7.67 1.33
N ALA A 87 -4.06 -8.62 2.26
CA ALA A 87 -5.23 -9.03 3.04
C ALA A 87 -5.63 -7.91 4.01
N ILE A 88 -6.91 -7.59 4.04
CA ILE A 88 -7.51 -6.60 4.93
C ILE A 88 -8.89 -7.08 5.35
N PRO A 89 -9.30 -6.94 6.63
CA PRO A 89 -10.59 -7.42 7.11
C PRO A 89 -11.79 -6.75 6.43
N ILE A 90 -11.72 -5.45 6.19
CA ILE A 90 -12.76 -4.66 5.49
C ILE A 90 -12.07 -3.76 4.47
N THR A 91 -12.47 -3.90 3.20
CA THR A 91 -11.90 -3.10 2.11
C THR A 91 -12.48 -1.68 2.10
N TRP A 92 -11.70 -0.70 1.63
CA TRP A 92 -12.19 0.66 1.44
C TRP A 92 -13.39 0.74 0.48
N ASP A 93 -13.43 -0.10 -0.54
CA ASP A 93 -14.60 -0.20 -1.43
C ASP A 93 -15.86 -0.68 -0.69
N ALA A 94 -15.72 -1.45 0.38
CA ALA A 94 -16.86 -1.80 1.22
C ALA A 94 -17.33 -0.60 2.04
N THR A 95 -16.40 0.18 2.63
CA THR A 95 -16.78 1.38 3.41
C THR A 95 -17.48 2.45 2.55
N LYS A 96 -17.15 2.56 1.26
CA LYS A 96 -17.84 3.45 0.31
C LYS A 96 -19.34 3.17 0.15
N ARG A 97 -19.81 2.01 0.58
CA ARG A 97 -21.24 1.65 0.54
C ARG A 97 -22.01 2.10 1.79
N LEU A 98 -21.33 2.64 2.79
CA LEU A 98 -21.98 3.16 3.98
C LEU A 98 -22.79 4.42 3.65
N PRO A 99 -24.00 4.60 4.22
CA PRO A 99 -24.87 5.75 3.91
C PRO A 99 -24.25 7.08 4.33
N ASN A 100 -23.41 7.07 5.37
CA ASN A 100 -22.69 8.22 5.91
C ASN A 100 -21.23 8.24 5.47
N TYR A 101 -20.92 7.65 4.31
CA TYR A 101 -19.54 7.54 3.80
C TYR A 101 -18.84 8.93 3.69
N ALA A 102 -19.57 9.96 3.24
CA ALA A 102 -18.99 11.29 3.09
C ALA A 102 -18.50 11.87 4.42
N GLN A 103 -19.24 11.61 5.52
CA GLN A 103 -18.85 12.01 6.86
C GLN A 103 -17.68 11.17 7.37
N ILE A 104 -17.77 9.84 7.21
CA ILE A 104 -16.72 8.91 7.63
C ILE A 104 -15.40 9.16 6.89
N SER A 105 -15.45 9.49 5.60
CA SER A 105 -14.24 9.76 4.81
C SER A 105 -13.49 11.00 5.30
N ALA A 106 -14.18 11.96 5.89
CA ALA A 106 -13.56 13.16 6.47
C ALA A 106 -12.70 12.87 7.72
N ALA A 107 -12.85 11.69 8.36
CA ALA A 107 -11.96 11.25 9.42
C ALA A 107 -10.55 10.92 8.93
N GLY A 108 -10.38 10.72 7.63
CA GLY A 108 -9.14 10.24 7.02
C GLY A 108 -9.00 8.72 7.04
N LEU A 109 -8.26 8.15 6.09
CA LEU A 109 -7.97 6.71 6.05
C LEU A 109 -7.14 6.25 7.25
N GLY A 110 -6.28 7.13 7.78
CA GLY A 110 -5.49 6.88 8.97
C GLY A 110 -6.31 6.65 10.24
N ALA A 111 -7.54 7.17 10.31
CA ALA A 111 -8.47 6.84 11.40
C ALA A 111 -8.84 5.34 11.45
N PHE A 112 -8.61 4.62 10.34
CA PHE A 112 -8.81 3.18 10.23
C PHE A 112 -7.51 2.38 10.42
N THR A 113 -6.46 3.00 10.96
CA THR A 113 -5.18 2.33 11.24
C THR A 113 -5.34 1.00 11.97
N PRO A 114 -6.21 0.81 12.98
CA PRO A 114 -6.36 -0.48 13.64
C PRO A 114 -6.64 -1.62 12.65
N ILE A 115 -7.61 -1.47 11.75
CA ILE A 115 -7.96 -2.51 10.77
C ILE A 115 -6.96 -2.60 9.61
N GLN A 116 -6.19 -1.55 9.34
CA GLN A 116 -5.16 -1.55 8.30
C GLN A 116 -3.88 -2.25 8.76
N VAL A 117 -3.51 -2.10 10.05
CA VAL A 117 -2.26 -2.62 10.62
C VAL A 117 -2.38 -4.06 11.09
N VAL A 118 -3.57 -4.52 11.52
CA VAL A 118 -3.72 -5.80 12.21
C VAL A 118 -3.23 -6.99 11.37
N THR A 119 -3.62 -7.10 10.09
CA THR A 119 -3.18 -8.21 9.25
C THR A 119 -1.69 -8.13 8.91
N PRO A 120 -1.13 -6.95 8.51
CA PRO A 120 0.30 -6.82 8.33
C PRO A 120 1.12 -7.15 9.59
N LEU A 121 0.65 -6.77 10.77
CA LEU A 121 1.33 -7.08 12.03
C LEU A 121 1.36 -8.59 12.30
N ILE A 122 0.21 -9.27 12.15
CA ILE A 122 0.10 -10.72 12.32
C ILE A 122 0.99 -11.47 11.32
N VAL A 123 1.00 -11.04 10.06
CA VAL A 123 1.87 -11.62 9.03
C VAL A 123 3.35 -11.40 9.36
N GLY A 124 3.73 -10.19 9.82
CA GLY A 124 5.10 -9.90 10.25
C GLY A 124 5.56 -10.78 11.43
N ARG A 125 4.67 -11.04 12.41
CA ARG A 125 4.92 -12.00 13.50
C ARG A 125 5.06 -13.43 12.96
N ALA A 126 4.16 -13.85 12.09
CA ALA A 126 4.20 -15.19 11.50
C ALA A 126 5.49 -15.45 10.71
N ILE A 127 6.02 -14.44 10.01
CA ILE A 127 7.33 -14.54 9.32
C ILE A 127 8.46 -14.73 10.33
N ALA A 128 8.46 -13.95 11.43
CA ALA A 128 9.44 -14.07 12.48
C ALA A 128 9.37 -15.44 13.19
N ASP A 129 8.17 -15.91 13.53
CA ASP A 129 7.91 -17.21 14.18
C ASP A 129 8.30 -18.40 13.28
N ALA A 130 8.08 -18.28 11.96
CA ALA A 130 8.49 -19.28 10.99
C ALA A 130 10.01 -19.36 10.80
N GLY A 131 10.75 -18.35 11.25
CA GLY A 131 12.22 -18.28 11.16
C GLY A 131 12.76 -18.25 9.73
N ILE A 132 11.98 -17.77 8.77
CA ILE A 132 12.37 -17.67 7.36
C ILE A 132 13.01 -16.31 7.05
N ASP A 133 13.99 -16.34 6.14
CA ASP A 133 14.57 -15.10 5.61
C ASP A 133 13.85 -14.71 4.33
N ALA A 134 12.80 -13.90 4.48
CA ALA A 134 11.99 -13.40 3.38
C ALA A 134 11.94 -11.88 3.40
N HIS A 135 11.93 -11.26 2.21
CA HIS A 135 11.50 -9.87 2.10
C HIS A 135 10.03 -9.76 2.45
N TYR A 136 9.64 -8.64 3.03
CA TYR A 136 8.26 -8.38 3.40
C TYR A 136 7.78 -7.05 2.83
N MET A 137 6.63 -7.07 2.13
CA MET A 137 5.96 -5.90 1.56
C MET A 137 4.53 -5.79 2.05
N VAL A 138 4.07 -4.55 2.26
CA VAL A 138 2.73 -4.24 2.74
C VAL A 138 2.00 -3.32 1.75
N GLY A 139 0.79 -3.71 1.34
CA GLY A 139 -0.07 -2.91 0.46
C GLY A 139 -1.20 -2.16 1.18
N ASN A 140 -1.44 -2.48 2.45
CA ASN A 140 -2.49 -1.89 3.28
C ASN A 140 -2.04 -0.55 3.82
N LEU A 141 -2.52 0.58 3.28
CA LEU A 141 -2.20 1.94 3.73
C LEU A 141 -0.72 2.08 4.16
N PRO A 142 0.23 1.78 3.26
CA PRO A 142 1.64 1.58 3.63
C PRO A 142 2.30 2.82 4.24
N ASP A 143 1.85 4.03 3.86
CA ASP A 143 2.36 5.30 4.37
C ASP A 143 2.25 5.43 5.91
N ILE A 144 1.34 4.68 6.52
CA ILE A 144 1.09 4.64 7.97
C ILE A 144 1.44 3.25 8.54
N THR A 145 0.99 2.17 7.90
CA THR A 145 1.13 0.82 8.46
C THR A 145 2.58 0.36 8.54
N VAL A 146 3.40 0.69 7.53
CA VAL A 146 4.81 0.30 7.54
C VAL A 146 5.60 1.01 8.62
N PRO A 147 5.49 2.35 8.84
CA PRO A 147 6.07 3.02 10.00
C PRO A 147 5.67 2.39 11.34
N VAL A 148 4.38 2.10 11.54
CA VAL A 148 3.88 1.46 12.78
C VAL A 148 4.54 0.10 13.00
N ILE A 149 4.55 -0.77 11.98
CA ILE A 149 5.14 -2.11 12.10
C ILE A 149 6.66 -2.02 12.30
N THR A 150 7.33 -1.06 11.65
CA THR A 150 8.78 -0.84 11.84
C THR A 150 9.10 -0.46 13.28
N GLY A 151 8.31 0.44 13.88
CA GLY A 151 8.46 0.78 15.31
C GLY A 151 8.27 -0.43 16.22
N ILE A 152 7.25 -1.27 15.96
CA ILE A 152 7.01 -2.51 16.72
C ILE A 152 8.16 -3.50 16.51
N ALA A 153 8.64 -3.65 15.29
CA ALA A 153 9.71 -4.59 14.93
C ALA A 153 11.05 -4.25 15.63
N ALA A 154 11.28 -3.00 15.98
CA ALA A 154 12.46 -2.58 16.74
C ALA A 154 12.57 -3.26 18.12
N ALA A 155 11.44 -3.68 18.70
CA ALA A 155 11.41 -4.46 19.96
C ALA A 155 11.63 -5.98 19.74
N GLY A 156 11.68 -6.44 18.48
CA GLY A 156 11.83 -7.85 18.11
C GLY A 156 10.51 -8.60 17.95
N GLY A 157 10.57 -9.82 17.42
CA GLY A 157 9.41 -10.70 17.25
C GLY A 157 8.47 -10.36 16.08
N VAL A 158 8.84 -9.37 15.25
CA VAL A 158 8.08 -8.98 14.05
C VAL A 158 9.06 -8.72 12.92
N LYS A 159 8.80 -9.29 11.74
CA LYS A 159 9.57 -8.97 10.54
C LYS A 159 9.22 -7.55 10.08
N GLN A 160 10.25 -6.71 9.97
CA GLN A 160 10.11 -5.37 9.42
C GLN A 160 9.80 -5.43 7.93
N PRO A 161 8.80 -4.68 7.42
CA PRO A 161 8.61 -4.52 5.99
C PRO A 161 9.75 -3.72 5.36
N ALA A 162 10.22 -4.14 4.18
CA ALA A 162 11.21 -3.38 3.41
C ALA A 162 10.61 -2.07 2.87
N CYS A 163 9.39 -2.14 2.39
CA CYS A 163 8.61 -0.99 1.92
C CYS A 163 7.16 -1.40 1.71
N GLY A 164 6.33 -0.45 1.30
CA GLY A 164 4.99 -0.71 0.81
C GLY A 164 4.92 -0.82 -0.72
N ALA A 165 3.68 -0.86 -1.23
CA ALA A 165 3.41 -0.85 -2.66
C ALA A 165 2.16 -0.01 -2.96
N GLY A 166 2.19 0.78 -4.04
CA GLY A 166 1.05 1.56 -4.52
C GLY A 166 1.31 3.06 -4.58
N ASN A 167 0.55 3.80 -3.85
CA ASN A 167 0.26 5.24 -3.84
C ASN A 167 1.27 6.18 -4.55
N VAL A 168 2.48 6.38 -4.06
CA VAL A 168 3.43 7.31 -4.67
C VAL A 168 3.77 6.94 -6.11
N GLY A 169 3.89 5.65 -6.41
CA GLY A 169 4.13 5.20 -7.78
C GLY A 169 2.95 5.52 -8.71
N LEU A 170 1.71 5.40 -8.21
CA LEU A 170 0.50 5.81 -8.93
C LEU A 170 0.51 7.31 -9.21
N ASN A 171 0.75 8.12 -8.18
CA ASN A 171 0.82 9.58 -8.30
C ASN A 171 1.90 10.00 -9.29
N GLN A 172 3.08 9.37 -9.21
CA GLN A 172 4.21 9.67 -10.08
C GLN A 172 3.89 9.39 -11.56
N VAL A 173 3.32 8.23 -11.87
CA VAL A 173 2.96 7.86 -13.25
C VAL A 173 1.86 8.75 -13.79
N ALA A 174 0.83 9.05 -12.97
CA ALA A 174 -0.26 9.94 -13.35
C ALA A 174 0.23 11.37 -13.60
N PHE A 175 1.07 11.89 -12.71
CA PHE A 175 1.67 13.22 -12.84
C PHE A 175 2.56 13.32 -14.09
N ARG A 176 3.45 12.33 -14.29
CA ARG A 176 4.31 12.24 -15.47
C ARG A 176 3.50 12.28 -16.78
N ARG A 177 2.41 11.52 -16.85
CA ARG A 177 1.51 11.49 -18.00
C ARG A 177 0.82 12.83 -18.22
N GLN A 178 0.36 13.48 -17.17
CA GLN A 178 -0.27 14.79 -17.25
C GLN A 178 0.69 15.86 -17.77
N VAL A 179 1.95 15.84 -17.30
CA VAL A 179 2.99 16.76 -17.80
C VAL A 179 3.29 16.51 -19.28
N ALA A 180 3.41 15.24 -19.69
CA ALA A 180 3.63 14.89 -21.09
C ALA A 180 2.52 15.43 -22.00
N GLN A 181 1.28 15.32 -21.57
CA GLN A 181 0.11 15.86 -22.28
C GLN A 181 0.11 17.39 -22.32
N GLU A 182 0.42 18.07 -21.22
CA GLU A 182 0.47 19.53 -21.15
C GLU A 182 1.53 20.12 -22.08
N LEU A 183 2.65 19.42 -22.24
CA LEU A 183 3.76 19.85 -23.07
C LEU A 183 3.68 19.32 -24.52
N ASP A 184 2.70 18.48 -24.84
CA ASP A 184 2.56 17.78 -26.13
C ASP A 184 3.85 17.04 -26.53
N VAL A 185 4.38 16.22 -25.59
CA VAL A 185 5.60 15.42 -25.78
C VAL A 185 5.34 13.95 -25.44
N ASP A 186 6.25 13.08 -25.91
CA ASP A 186 6.23 11.67 -25.57
C ASP A 186 6.47 11.46 -24.07
N PHE A 187 5.71 10.51 -23.49
CA PHE A 187 5.77 10.17 -22.07
C PHE A 187 7.17 9.81 -21.59
N GLU A 188 7.96 9.14 -22.43
CA GLU A 188 9.31 8.67 -22.12
C GLU A 188 10.31 9.83 -21.92
N ARG A 189 10.06 10.99 -22.51
CA ARG A 189 10.91 12.17 -22.39
C ARG A 189 10.77 12.92 -21.07
N VAL A 190 9.64 12.70 -20.37
CA VAL A 190 9.36 13.35 -19.08
C VAL A 190 9.88 12.49 -17.93
N GLY A 191 10.69 13.07 -17.06
CA GLY A 191 11.08 12.49 -15.77
C GLY A 191 10.32 13.16 -14.63
N VAL A 192 9.98 12.40 -13.58
CA VAL A 192 9.36 12.94 -12.36
C VAL A 192 9.99 12.25 -11.15
N ALA A 193 10.66 13.02 -10.29
CA ALA A 193 10.95 12.64 -8.92
C ALA A 193 9.84 13.20 -8.02
N LEU A 194 9.25 12.36 -7.18
CA LEU A 194 8.07 12.71 -6.37
C LEU A 194 8.19 12.14 -4.96
N VAL A 195 8.06 13.00 -3.96
CA VAL A 195 7.78 12.61 -2.56
C VAL A 195 6.34 12.98 -2.27
N SER A 196 5.49 11.97 -2.02
CA SER A 196 4.07 12.18 -1.79
C SER A 196 3.46 11.11 -0.88
N HIS A 197 2.35 11.46 -0.24
CA HIS A 197 1.56 10.59 0.63
C HIS A 197 0.31 10.10 -0.11
N HIS A 198 -0.38 9.06 0.39
CA HIS A 198 -1.64 8.63 -0.23
C HIS A 198 -2.74 9.71 -0.19
N VAL A 199 -2.66 10.67 0.73
CA VAL A 199 -3.55 11.84 0.76
C VAL A 199 -3.61 12.55 -0.60
N HIS A 200 -2.50 12.64 -1.33
CA HIS A 200 -2.45 13.23 -2.67
C HIS A 200 -3.20 12.40 -3.73
N TRP A 201 -3.41 11.11 -3.45
CA TRP A 201 -4.28 10.27 -4.26
C TRP A 201 -5.75 10.45 -3.91
N VAL A 202 -6.06 10.62 -2.62
CA VAL A 202 -7.43 10.65 -2.09
C VAL A 202 -8.04 12.06 -2.23
N ALA A 203 -7.31 13.10 -1.84
CA ALA A 203 -7.81 14.47 -1.75
C ALA A 203 -8.47 15.01 -3.03
N PRO A 204 -7.96 14.78 -4.25
CA PRO A 204 -8.63 15.27 -5.45
C PRO A 204 -9.88 14.47 -5.85
N ARG A 205 -10.20 13.37 -5.16
CA ARG A 205 -11.26 12.42 -5.50
C ARG A 205 -12.35 12.26 -4.47
N GLU A 206 -12.01 12.40 -3.20
CA GLU A 206 -12.90 12.10 -2.09
C GLU A 206 -13.24 13.41 -1.34
N PRO A 207 -14.51 13.59 -0.97
CA PRO A 207 -14.91 14.78 -0.20
C PRO A 207 -14.27 14.77 1.19
N GLY A 208 -14.01 15.95 1.73
CA GLY A 208 -13.50 16.14 3.09
C GLY A 208 -11.99 16.15 3.25
N TYR A 209 -11.23 15.74 2.23
CA TYR A 209 -9.76 15.83 2.26
C TYR A 209 -9.26 17.21 1.81
N SER A 210 -8.21 17.69 2.50
CA SER A 210 -7.52 18.92 2.11
C SER A 210 -6.56 18.68 0.95
N ASN A 211 -6.62 19.57 -0.05
CA ASN A 211 -5.65 19.60 -1.14
C ASN A 211 -4.34 20.34 -0.80
N GLU A 212 -4.18 20.78 0.47
CA GLU A 212 -3.02 21.55 0.94
C GLU A 212 -1.85 20.67 1.44
N ALA A 213 -1.97 19.35 1.34
CA ALA A 213 -0.93 18.40 1.76
C ALA A 213 0.42 18.74 1.12
N PRO A 214 1.52 18.87 1.89
CA PRO A 214 2.84 19.17 1.34
C PRO A 214 3.39 17.99 0.54
N PHE A 215 4.11 18.27 -0.55
CA PHE A 215 4.82 17.29 -1.36
C PHE A 215 6.07 17.93 -1.96
N LEU A 216 7.01 17.09 -2.45
CA LEU A 216 8.12 17.57 -3.23
C LEU A 216 8.06 16.94 -4.62
N ALA A 217 8.27 17.75 -5.64
CA ALA A 217 8.28 17.28 -7.01
C ALA A 217 9.38 17.99 -7.83
N ARG A 218 10.05 17.19 -8.65
CA ARG A 218 10.93 17.67 -9.71
C ARG A 218 10.47 17.04 -11.01
N VAL A 219 10.30 17.89 -12.02
CA VAL A 219 9.95 17.50 -13.38
C VAL A 219 11.11 17.80 -14.31
N SER A 220 11.49 16.81 -15.12
CA SER A 220 12.51 16.99 -16.14
C SER A 220 12.00 16.63 -17.52
N LEU A 221 12.53 17.31 -18.54
CA LEU A 221 12.34 16.99 -19.94
C LEU A 221 13.71 16.70 -20.56
N ASP A 222 13.85 15.49 -21.12
CA ASP A 222 15.13 15.01 -21.65
C ASP A 222 16.30 15.15 -20.65
N GLY A 223 16.01 14.93 -19.35
CA GLY A 223 16.98 15.04 -18.26
C GLY A 223 17.21 16.45 -17.71
N ASN A 224 16.67 17.51 -18.33
CA ASN A 224 16.81 18.89 -17.86
C ASN A 224 15.64 19.26 -16.94
N ASP A 225 15.93 19.83 -15.77
CA ASP A 225 14.90 20.30 -14.84
C ASP A 225 14.08 21.44 -15.45
N ILE A 226 12.76 21.24 -15.54
CA ILE A 226 11.80 22.22 -16.05
C ILE A 226 10.75 22.60 -14.99
N SER A 227 10.93 22.19 -13.74
CA SER A 227 9.92 22.40 -12.68
C SER A 227 9.48 23.85 -12.55
N SER A 228 10.42 24.80 -12.66
CA SER A 228 10.15 26.24 -12.54
C SER A 228 9.44 26.84 -13.77
N SER A 229 9.37 26.13 -14.88
CA SER A 229 8.68 26.55 -16.10
C SER A 229 7.22 26.06 -16.15
N LEU A 230 6.80 25.25 -15.19
CA LEU A 230 5.43 24.76 -15.07
C LEU A 230 4.66 25.62 -14.06
N ASP A 231 3.50 26.11 -14.44
CA ASP A 231 2.74 27.11 -13.67
C ASP A 231 2.29 26.58 -12.29
N ASP A 232 1.80 25.35 -12.22
CA ASP A 232 1.26 24.76 -10.99
C ASP A 232 1.43 23.23 -10.97
N LEU A 233 2.50 22.76 -10.30
CA LEU A 233 2.79 21.33 -10.16
C LEU A 233 1.68 20.57 -9.41
N ARG A 234 1.04 21.20 -8.42
CA ARG A 234 -0.07 20.58 -7.66
C ARG A 234 -1.28 20.37 -8.55
N ALA A 235 -1.68 21.39 -9.29
CA ALA A 235 -2.81 21.27 -10.22
C ALA A 235 -2.55 20.22 -11.29
N LEU A 236 -1.33 20.13 -11.82
CA LEU A 236 -0.91 19.09 -12.77
C LEU A 236 -1.02 17.69 -12.15
N MET A 237 -0.49 17.49 -10.95
CA MET A 237 -0.56 16.21 -10.24
C MET A 237 -2.03 15.82 -9.98
N ASN A 238 -2.85 16.72 -9.44
CA ASN A 238 -4.26 16.46 -9.15
C ASN A 238 -5.05 16.12 -10.41
N ARG A 239 -4.86 16.87 -11.53
CA ARG A 239 -5.50 16.51 -12.81
C ARG A 239 -5.08 15.13 -13.29
N GLY A 240 -3.80 14.80 -13.21
CA GLY A 240 -3.29 13.49 -13.60
C GLY A 240 -3.93 12.35 -12.79
N VAL A 241 -3.99 12.51 -11.46
CA VAL A 241 -4.61 11.53 -10.55
C VAL A 241 -6.09 11.32 -10.86
N VAL A 242 -6.85 12.38 -11.15
CA VAL A 242 -8.28 12.28 -11.48
C VAL A 242 -8.51 11.66 -12.85
N GLN A 243 -7.75 12.07 -13.88
CA GLN A 243 -8.00 11.69 -15.27
C GLN A 243 -7.52 10.27 -15.63
N HIS A 244 -6.47 9.78 -14.98
CA HIS A 244 -5.83 8.53 -15.41
C HIS A 244 -6.23 7.29 -14.62
N TYR A 245 -7.12 7.41 -13.63
CA TYR A 245 -7.63 6.30 -12.83
C TYR A 245 -9.12 6.47 -12.53
N GLU A 246 -9.95 6.34 -13.55
CA GLU A 246 -11.39 6.56 -13.43
C GLU A 246 -12.10 5.40 -12.73
N THR A 247 -11.59 4.18 -12.89
CA THR A 247 -12.23 2.97 -12.36
C THR A 247 -11.38 2.26 -11.31
N ALA A 248 -12.06 1.53 -10.41
CA ALA A 248 -11.40 0.67 -9.44
C ALA A 248 -10.59 -0.47 -10.09
N ALA A 249 -10.93 -0.86 -11.32
CA ALA A 249 -10.20 -1.87 -12.08
C ALA A 249 -8.85 -1.33 -12.57
N GLU A 250 -8.82 -0.12 -13.13
CA GLU A 250 -7.59 0.56 -13.57
C GLU A 250 -6.65 0.80 -12.41
N PHE A 251 -7.17 1.33 -11.29
CA PHE A 251 -6.42 1.49 -10.05
C PHE A 251 -5.77 0.17 -9.60
N SER A 252 -6.57 -0.90 -9.53
CA SER A 252 -6.08 -2.21 -9.05
C SER A 252 -5.05 -2.82 -10.00
N SER A 253 -5.24 -2.66 -11.32
CA SER A 253 -4.31 -3.14 -12.33
C SER A 253 -2.96 -2.42 -12.22
N THR A 254 -2.96 -1.09 -12.20
CA THR A 254 -1.72 -0.30 -12.11
C THR A 254 -1.03 -0.52 -10.76
N THR A 255 -1.78 -0.60 -9.65
CA THR A 255 -1.22 -0.93 -8.33
C THR A 255 -0.52 -2.28 -8.35
N GLY A 256 -1.14 -3.31 -8.95
CA GLY A 256 -0.56 -4.64 -9.04
C GLY A 256 0.74 -4.67 -9.88
N ILE A 257 0.77 -3.93 -11.00
CA ILE A 257 1.98 -3.80 -11.83
C ILE A 257 3.11 -3.11 -11.06
N LEU A 258 2.80 -1.99 -10.37
CA LEU A 258 3.79 -1.27 -9.55
C LEU A 258 4.32 -2.13 -8.41
N ALA A 259 3.43 -2.82 -7.68
CA ALA A 259 3.82 -3.76 -6.63
C ALA A 259 4.74 -4.86 -7.16
N SER A 260 4.44 -5.41 -8.33
CA SER A 260 5.28 -6.44 -8.96
C SER A 260 6.66 -5.92 -9.36
N ARG A 261 6.76 -4.66 -9.79
CA ARG A 261 8.06 -4.02 -10.09
C ARG A 261 8.91 -3.87 -8.84
N VAL A 262 8.33 -3.39 -7.73
CA VAL A 262 9.02 -3.29 -6.42
C VAL A 262 9.45 -4.68 -5.95
N ALA A 263 8.53 -5.64 -5.97
CA ALA A 263 8.78 -7.00 -5.54
C ALA A 263 9.92 -7.69 -6.34
N ARG A 264 9.97 -7.46 -7.65
CA ARG A 264 11.06 -7.96 -8.50
C ARG A 264 12.41 -7.32 -8.16
N ALA A 265 12.41 -6.01 -7.90
CA ALA A 265 13.63 -5.32 -7.50
C ALA A 265 14.17 -5.85 -6.17
N LEU A 266 13.29 -6.19 -5.21
CA LEU A 266 13.67 -6.81 -3.93
C LEU A 266 14.22 -8.25 -4.09
N LEU A 267 13.81 -8.96 -5.13
CA LEU A 267 14.23 -10.34 -5.41
C LEU A 267 15.43 -10.43 -6.36
N ASP A 268 15.89 -9.30 -6.91
CA ASP A 268 16.99 -9.29 -7.87
C ASP A 268 18.33 -9.23 -7.13
N ASP A 269 19.06 -10.33 -7.15
CA ASP A 269 20.40 -10.52 -6.58
C ASP A 269 21.54 -10.31 -7.61
N SER A 270 21.23 -9.83 -8.81
CA SER A 270 22.21 -9.62 -9.89
C SER A 270 23.13 -8.41 -9.68
N GLY A 271 22.87 -7.58 -8.67
CA GLY A 271 23.55 -6.30 -8.46
C GLY A 271 23.03 -5.16 -9.36
N ALA A 272 21.97 -5.39 -10.14
CA ALA A 272 21.34 -4.34 -10.93
C ALA A 272 20.64 -3.30 -10.01
N GLN A 273 20.69 -2.04 -10.43
CA GLN A 273 20.01 -0.96 -9.75
C GLN A 273 18.63 -0.73 -10.36
N HIS A 274 17.59 -0.75 -9.53
CA HIS A 274 16.20 -0.53 -9.92
C HIS A 274 15.68 0.81 -9.39
N TYR A 275 15.51 1.77 -10.28
CA TYR A 275 14.97 3.10 -9.94
C TYR A 275 13.45 3.09 -10.07
N LEU A 276 12.75 3.40 -9.00
CA LEU A 276 11.30 3.35 -8.92
C LEU A 276 10.75 4.24 -7.78
N HIS A 277 9.44 4.29 -7.63
CA HIS A 277 8.81 4.96 -6.50
C HIS A 277 8.01 3.94 -5.69
N ALA A 278 8.23 3.91 -4.37
CA ALA A 278 7.44 3.10 -3.46
C ALA A 278 7.17 3.83 -2.13
N PRO A 279 6.04 3.50 -1.46
CA PRO A 279 5.73 4.08 -0.16
C PRO A 279 6.53 3.43 0.96
N ALA A 280 6.77 4.20 1.99
CA ALA A 280 7.30 3.80 3.29
C ALA A 280 8.60 2.96 3.26
N PRO A 281 9.64 3.38 2.51
CA PRO A 281 10.91 2.67 2.51
C PRO A 281 11.51 2.61 3.92
N ASN A 282 11.84 1.39 4.39
CA ASN A 282 12.46 1.17 5.69
C ASN A 282 11.71 1.81 6.87
N GLY A 283 10.40 1.99 6.77
CA GLY A 283 9.57 2.57 7.83
C GLY A 283 9.45 4.10 7.80
N LEU A 284 9.95 4.78 6.77
CA LEU A 284 9.72 6.21 6.62
C LEU A 284 8.24 6.49 6.29
N PRO A 285 7.65 7.61 6.74
CA PRO A 285 6.29 7.99 6.38
C PRO A 285 6.18 8.42 4.92
N GLY A 286 5.05 8.14 4.25
CA GLY A 286 4.82 8.55 2.86
C GLY A 286 5.65 7.78 1.84
N GLY A 287 5.79 8.32 0.62
CA GLY A 287 6.44 7.63 -0.49
C GLY A 287 7.51 8.47 -1.18
N TYR A 288 8.50 7.79 -1.77
CA TYR A 288 9.75 8.38 -2.24
C TYR A 288 10.22 7.78 -3.56
N PRO A 289 11.05 8.50 -4.33
CA PRO A 289 11.92 7.88 -5.33
C PRO A 289 12.98 7.03 -4.64
N LEU A 290 13.21 5.82 -5.16
CA LEU A 290 14.06 4.80 -4.56
C LEU A 290 15.01 4.19 -5.59
N CYS A 291 16.17 3.77 -5.11
CA CYS A 291 17.04 2.79 -5.74
C CYS A 291 17.01 1.50 -4.91
N ILE A 292 16.62 0.39 -5.54
CA ILE A 292 16.68 -0.95 -4.92
C ILE A 292 17.78 -1.75 -5.63
N SER A 293 18.70 -2.33 -4.86
CA SER A 293 19.78 -3.18 -5.36
C SER A 293 20.09 -4.25 -4.32
N GLU A 294 20.27 -5.50 -4.75
CA GLU A 294 20.57 -6.64 -3.88
C GLU A 294 19.59 -6.78 -2.69
N GLY A 295 18.32 -6.46 -2.92
CA GLY A 295 17.26 -6.50 -1.91
C GLY A 295 17.26 -5.35 -0.90
N GLU A 296 18.23 -4.43 -0.98
CA GLU A 296 18.31 -3.25 -0.13
C GLU A 296 17.60 -2.04 -0.74
N VAL A 297 16.89 -1.30 0.10
CA VAL A 297 16.07 -0.14 -0.31
C VAL A 297 16.75 1.15 0.13
N HIS A 298 17.09 2.01 -0.83
CA HIS A 298 17.73 3.30 -0.60
C HIS A 298 16.89 4.43 -1.17
N LEU A 299 16.91 5.61 -0.53
CA LEU A 299 16.33 6.82 -1.11
C LEU A 299 17.14 7.28 -2.32
N ASP A 300 16.46 7.63 -3.41
CA ASP A 300 17.04 8.21 -4.63
C ASP A 300 16.52 9.65 -4.83
N LEU A 301 16.76 10.48 -3.81
CA LEU A 301 16.34 11.88 -3.84
C LEU A 301 17.26 12.71 -4.75
N PRO A 302 16.72 13.73 -5.46
CA PRO A 302 17.55 14.74 -6.08
C PRO A 302 18.56 15.36 -5.12
N ASP A 303 19.79 15.63 -5.57
CA ASP A 303 20.94 16.02 -4.73
C ASP A 303 20.70 17.24 -3.81
N ASP A 304 19.83 18.16 -4.22
CA ASP A 304 19.49 19.37 -3.46
C ASP A 304 18.32 19.17 -2.49
N TRP A 305 17.68 17.99 -2.49
CA TRP A 305 16.63 17.67 -1.53
C TRP A 305 17.22 17.09 -0.25
N GLN A 306 16.85 17.70 0.89
CA GLN A 306 17.27 17.20 2.19
C GLN A 306 16.32 16.07 2.65
N PRO A 307 16.82 14.86 2.97
CA PRO A 307 15.98 13.75 3.43
C PRO A 307 15.08 14.13 4.61
N GLY A 308 15.59 14.89 5.58
CA GLY A 308 14.79 15.35 6.73
C GLY A 308 13.61 16.24 6.34
N SER A 309 13.78 17.10 5.32
CA SER A 309 12.65 17.93 4.82
C SER A 309 11.60 17.08 4.10
N ALA A 310 12.02 16.05 3.36
CA ALA A 310 11.11 15.13 2.70
C ALA A 310 10.29 14.33 3.73
N VAL A 311 10.94 13.83 4.79
CA VAL A 311 10.27 13.12 5.90
C VAL A 311 9.28 14.05 6.62
N ALA A 312 9.69 15.27 7.00
CA ALA A 312 8.83 16.23 7.67
C ALA A 312 7.57 16.60 6.84
N ALA A 313 7.71 16.69 5.51
CA ALA A 313 6.56 16.90 4.62
C ALA A 313 5.58 15.73 4.67
N MET A 314 6.07 14.50 4.73
CA MET A 314 5.21 13.31 4.80
C MET A 314 4.57 13.13 6.19
N GLU A 315 5.27 13.45 7.27
CA GLU A 315 4.70 13.49 8.62
C GLU A 315 3.57 14.53 8.72
N ALA A 316 3.73 15.70 8.10
CA ALA A 316 2.67 16.70 8.06
C ALA A 316 1.40 16.22 7.32
N CYS A 317 1.53 15.28 6.38
CA CYS A 317 0.39 14.67 5.70
C CYS A 317 -0.42 13.74 6.62
N HIS A 318 0.19 13.13 7.63
CA HIS A 318 -0.50 12.24 8.57
C HIS A 318 -1.67 12.94 9.27
N ALA A 319 -1.50 14.19 9.70
CA ALA A 319 -2.56 14.95 10.38
C ALA A 319 -3.78 15.19 9.48
N LEU A 320 -3.56 15.35 8.17
CA LEU A 320 -4.62 15.47 7.16
C LEU A 320 -5.34 14.15 6.89
N ASP A 321 -4.82 13.06 7.40
CA ASP A 321 -5.34 11.70 7.23
C ASP A 321 -5.82 11.09 8.55
N GLY A 322 -5.99 11.89 9.59
CA GLY A 322 -6.52 11.45 10.88
C GLY A 322 -5.49 10.91 11.88
N VAL A 323 -4.21 10.88 11.52
CA VAL A 323 -3.10 10.47 12.41
C VAL A 323 -2.27 11.70 12.78
N GLN A 324 -2.21 12.05 14.06
CA GLN A 324 -1.41 13.18 14.54
C GLN A 324 0.09 12.89 14.48
N SER A 325 0.51 11.71 14.92
CA SER A 325 1.90 11.24 14.88
C SER A 325 2.01 9.73 15.10
N ILE A 326 3.17 9.18 14.75
CA ILE A 326 3.56 7.80 15.03
C ILE A 326 4.85 7.85 15.85
N ASP A 327 4.84 7.25 17.04
CA ASP A 327 6.00 7.18 17.91
C ASP A 327 7.02 6.12 17.42
N ALA A 328 8.25 6.21 17.92
CA ALA A 328 9.32 5.27 17.56
C ALA A 328 9.04 3.81 17.96
N ASP A 329 8.12 3.57 18.89
CA ASP A 329 7.68 2.24 19.31
C ASP A 329 6.50 1.70 18.48
N GLY A 330 6.04 2.45 17.49
CA GLY A 330 4.87 2.13 16.67
C GLY A 330 3.52 2.52 17.29
N SER A 331 3.50 3.23 18.41
CA SER A 331 2.27 3.83 18.96
C SER A 331 1.76 4.92 18.02
N VAL A 332 0.43 5.02 17.88
CA VAL A 332 -0.22 5.98 16.96
C VAL A 332 -1.06 6.96 17.76
N HIS A 333 -0.85 8.25 17.55
CA HIS A 333 -1.70 9.31 18.07
C HIS A 333 -2.70 9.73 16.99
N PHE A 334 -3.98 9.80 17.33
CA PHE A 334 -5.03 10.19 16.39
C PHE A 334 -5.45 11.64 16.60
N THR A 335 -5.89 12.29 15.52
CA THR A 335 -6.44 13.64 15.61
C THR A 335 -7.79 13.64 16.32
N ASP A 336 -8.14 14.76 16.99
CA ASP A 336 -9.45 14.93 17.64
C ASP A 336 -10.58 14.77 16.62
N MET A 337 -10.43 15.37 15.43
CA MET A 337 -11.41 15.28 14.34
C MET A 337 -11.70 13.82 13.95
N ALA A 338 -10.67 12.99 13.79
CA ALA A 338 -10.86 11.57 13.46
C ALA A 338 -11.61 10.82 14.57
N ARG A 339 -11.28 11.12 15.83
CA ARG A 339 -11.91 10.51 17.02
C ARG A 339 -13.38 10.90 17.14
N GLU A 340 -13.69 12.18 16.95
CA GLU A 340 -15.06 12.71 16.99
C GLU A 340 -15.91 12.07 15.89
N ILE A 341 -15.45 12.11 14.63
CA ILE A 341 -16.19 11.54 13.50
C ILE A 341 -16.47 10.03 13.70
N LEU A 342 -15.46 9.23 14.10
CA LEU A 342 -15.70 7.78 14.29
C LEU A 342 -16.63 7.51 15.48
N SER A 343 -16.59 8.32 16.51
CA SER A 343 -17.54 8.23 17.65
C SER A 343 -18.97 8.53 17.21
N GLU A 344 -19.17 9.58 16.44
CA GLU A 344 -20.50 10.03 15.97
C GLU A 344 -21.08 9.10 14.91
N GLU A 345 -20.27 8.74 13.90
CA GLU A 345 -20.74 8.06 12.69
C GLU A 345 -20.74 6.54 12.79
N LEU A 346 -19.86 5.96 13.62
CA LEU A 346 -19.71 4.52 13.78
C LEU A 346 -20.02 4.02 15.20
N SER A 347 -20.27 4.93 16.17
CA SER A 347 -20.31 4.58 17.59
C SER A 347 -19.08 3.76 18.01
N PHE A 348 -17.90 4.17 17.51
CA PHE A 348 -16.60 3.57 17.78
C PHE A 348 -15.69 4.58 18.48
N THR A 349 -15.22 4.25 19.68
CA THR A 349 -14.32 5.09 20.43
C THR A 349 -12.87 4.83 20.00
N LEU A 350 -12.37 5.68 19.10
CA LEU A 350 -10.95 5.68 18.75
C LEU A 350 -10.16 6.36 19.91
N PRO A 351 -9.15 5.72 20.53
CA PRO A 351 -8.39 6.33 21.60
C PRO A 351 -7.54 7.50 21.10
N GLU A 352 -7.14 8.40 21.97
CA GLU A 352 -6.16 9.44 21.63
C GLU A 352 -4.82 8.82 21.19
N ARG A 353 -4.40 7.76 21.90
CA ARG A 353 -3.18 6.99 21.60
C ARG A 353 -3.51 5.50 21.54
N MET A 354 -3.16 4.84 20.44
CA MET A 354 -3.17 3.40 20.27
C MET A 354 -1.77 2.83 20.55
N LEU A 355 -1.64 1.95 21.52
CA LEU A 355 -0.40 1.24 21.77
C LEU A 355 -0.30 -0.02 20.87
N PRO A 356 0.91 -0.53 20.59
CA PRO A 356 1.10 -1.80 19.88
C PRO A 356 0.29 -2.98 20.43
N ALA A 357 0.14 -3.05 21.75
CA ALA A 357 -0.61 -4.10 22.41
C ALA A 357 -2.14 -4.02 22.19
N ASP A 358 -2.66 -2.85 21.83
CA ASP A 358 -4.08 -2.59 21.69
C ASP A 358 -4.59 -2.84 20.27
N ILE A 359 -3.70 -2.97 19.28
CA ILE A 359 -4.02 -3.02 17.84
C ILE A 359 -5.08 -4.07 17.54
N GLU A 360 -4.89 -5.31 18.02
CA GLU A 360 -5.82 -6.41 17.71
C GLU A 360 -7.20 -6.24 18.36
N ALA A 361 -7.25 -5.69 19.57
CA ALA A 361 -8.50 -5.41 20.26
C ALA A 361 -9.27 -4.30 19.54
N LEU A 362 -8.59 -3.17 19.26
CA LEU A 362 -9.17 -2.03 18.56
C LEU A 362 -9.60 -2.38 17.14
N ALA A 363 -8.81 -3.18 16.41
CA ALA A 363 -9.19 -3.66 15.08
C ALA A 363 -10.50 -4.47 15.14
N ARG A 364 -10.64 -5.37 16.12
CA ARG A 364 -11.84 -6.19 16.31
C ARG A 364 -13.07 -5.35 16.63
N GLU A 365 -12.91 -4.35 17.48
CA GLU A 365 -13.98 -3.40 17.83
C GLU A 365 -14.39 -2.56 16.63
N GLN A 366 -13.42 -2.03 15.85
CA GLN A 366 -13.67 -1.21 14.68
C GLN A 366 -14.35 -2.03 13.56
N ILE A 367 -13.92 -3.28 13.34
CA ILE A 367 -14.59 -4.23 12.42
C ILE A 367 -16.05 -4.43 12.84
N GLY A 368 -16.30 -4.70 14.12
CA GLY A 368 -17.66 -4.87 14.65
C GLY A 368 -18.52 -3.61 14.50
N ALA A 369 -17.94 -2.43 14.68
CA ALA A 369 -18.65 -1.17 14.46
C ALA A 369 -19.09 -1.00 12.99
N LEU A 370 -18.19 -1.24 12.04
CA LEU A 370 -18.50 -1.19 10.61
C LEU A 370 -19.56 -2.24 10.22
N GLN A 371 -19.46 -3.46 10.73
CA GLN A 371 -20.43 -4.53 10.46
C GLN A 371 -21.84 -4.16 10.93
N ARG A 372 -21.98 -3.58 12.12
CA ARG A 372 -23.29 -3.10 12.61
C ARG A 372 -23.95 -2.08 11.67
N VAL A 373 -23.17 -1.17 11.09
CA VAL A 373 -23.70 -0.19 10.12
C VAL A 373 -24.14 -0.88 8.83
N PHE A 374 -23.40 -1.88 8.34
CA PHE A 374 -23.79 -2.68 7.16
C PHE A 374 -25.08 -3.46 7.40
N GLU A 375 -25.23 -4.10 8.56
CA GLU A 375 -26.42 -4.89 8.91
C GLU A 375 -27.67 -4.04 9.02
N ASN A 376 -27.58 -2.85 9.58
CA ASN A 376 -28.70 -1.92 9.70
C ASN A 376 -29.21 -1.36 8.35
N GLN A 377 -28.46 -1.55 7.26
CA GLN A 377 -28.90 -1.18 5.91
C GLN A 377 -29.79 -2.24 5.24
N THR A 378 -29.72 -3.48 5.71
CA THR A 378 -30.44 -4.60 5.08
C THR A 378 -31.80 -4.87 5.73
N THR A 379 -32.15 -4.12 6.78
CA THR A 379 -33.46 -4.13 7.45
C THR A 379 -34.28 -2.91 7.07
#